data_02b1a6f43e5382eb9641fbe3c33cbe02
#
_entry.id   02b1a6f43e5382eb9641fbe3c33cbe02
#
_cell.length_a   1.000
_cell.length_b   1.000
_cell.length_c   1.000
_cell.angle_alpha   90.00
_cell.angle_beta   90.00
_cell.angle_gamma   90.00
#
_symmetry.space_group_name_H-M   'P 1'
#
loop_
_entity.id
_entity.type
_entity.pdbx_description
1 polymer ?
#
loop_
_entity_poly.entity_id
_entity_poly.type
_entity_poly.pdbx_seq_one_letter_code
_entity_poly.pdbx_strand_id
1 'polypeptide(L)'
;MHIVYRQQYITITSVINHVYISRKDHYMVRSDRVAKGATRAPHRSLLKALGFINEEIGKPIIGIANSFNEIIPGHVHLKNLVQSVKDGIREAGGIPMEFNTIGICDGLAMNHIGMKYSLVTRNIIADSIE
;
A
#
# COMPACT_ATOMS: atom_id res chain seq x y z
N MET A 1 -11.67 5.42 2.97
CA MET A 1 -10.31 5.27 2.41
C MET A 1 -10.45 4.45 1.13
N HIS A 2 -10.28 5.08 -0.01
CA HIS A 2 -10.38 4.38 -1.29
C HIS A 2 -8.96 4.00 -1.72
N ILE A 3 -8.72 2.70 -1.85
CA ILE A 3 -7.52 2.19 -2.51
C ILE A 3 -7.89 2.13 -3.99
N VAL A 4 -7.35 3.08 -4.77
CA VAL A 4 -7.60 3.12 -6.22
C VAL A 4 -6.59 2.22 -6.91
N TYR A 5 -7.03 1.03 -7.28
CA TYR A 5 -6.42 0.29 -8.38
C TYR A 5 -7.34 0.43 -9.59
N ARG A 6 -6.76 0.64 -10.78
CA ARG A 6 -7.49 0.65 -12.03
C ARG A 6 -8.45 -0.54 -12.08
N GLN A 7 -9.75 -0.25 -11.94
CA GLN A 7 -10.90 -1.13 -12.20
C GLN A 7 -11.26 -2.26 -11.21
N GLN A 8 -10.90 -2.21 -9.93
CA GLN A 8 -11.66 -2.99 -8.94
C GLN A 8 -11.67 -2.28 -7.59
N TYR A 9 -12.86 -1.92 -7.12
CA TYR A 9 -13.08 -1.57 -5.71
C TYR A 9 -12.85 -2.83 -4.88
N ILE A 10 -11.74 -2.91 -4.19
CA ILE A 10 -11.47 -4.03 -3.29
C ILE A 10 -11.94 -3.59 -1.91
N THR A 11 -13.12 -4.06 -1.51
CA THR A 11 -13.55 -4.01 -0.12
C THR A 11 -12.61 -4.89 0.70
N ILE A 12 -12.32 -4.56 1.96
CA ILE A 12 -11.47 -5.36 2.86
C ILE A 12 -11.86 -6.84 2.84
N THR A 13 -13.15 -7.14 2.71
CA THR A 13 -13.70 -8.51 2.58
C THR A 13 -13.21 -9.23 1.30
N SER A 14 -12.99 -8.51 0.19
CA SER A 14 -12.51 -9.13 -1.06
C SER A 14 -11.01 -9.41 -1.02
N VAL A 15 -10.24 -8.63 -0.26
CA VAL A 15 -8.81 -8.91 -0.02
C VAL A 15 -8.64 -10.20 0.78
N ILE A 16 -9.44 -10.40 1.82
CA ILE A 16 -9.42 -11.60 2.65
C ILE A 16 -9.78 -12.83 1.80
N ASN A 17 -10.83 -12.76 0.99
CA ASN A 17 -11.24 -13.88 0.14
C ASN A 17 -10.21 -14.20 -0.95
N HIS A 18 -9.57 -13.19 -1.55
CA HIS A 18 -8.53 -13.43 -2.58
C HIS A 18 -7.25 -14.04 -2.01
N VAL A 19 -6.86 -13.67 -0.80
CA VAL A 19 -5.70 -14.25 -0.11
C VAL A 19 -5.99 -15.67 0.38
N TYR A 20 -7.22 -15.97 0.75
CA TYR A 20 -7.61 -17.32 1.24
C TYR A 20 -7.74 -18.35 0.11
N ILE A 21 -8.11 -17.95 -1.10
CA ILE A 21 -8.22 -18.84 -2.28
C ILE A 21 -6.84 -19.26 -2.80
N SER A 22 -5.79 -18.51 -2.53
CA SER A 22 -4.45 -18.70 -3.10
C SER A 22 -3.59 -19.80 -2.46
N ARG A 23 -4.09 -20.61 -1.53
CA ARG A 23 -3.27 -21.70 -0.94
C ARG A 23 -3.16 -22.96 -1.79
N LYS A 24 -3.93 -23.12 -2.87
CA LYS A 24 -3.90 -24.31 -3.72
C LYS A 24 -3.51 -24.10 -5.19
N ASP A 25 -3.62 -22.90 -5.71
CA ASP A 25 -3.23 -22.62 -7.09
C ASP A 25 -2.02 -21.67 -7.08
N HIS A 26 -0.92 -22.08 -7.74
CA HIS A 26 0.32 -21.29 -7.89
C HIS A 26 0.09 -20.06 -8.80
N TYR A 27 -0.81 -19.16 -8.39
CA TYR A 27 -0.87 -17.85 -9.03
C TYR A 27 0.36 -17.04 -8.62
N MET A 28 1.21 -16.73 -9.60
CA MET A 28 2.31 -15.79 -9.40
C MET A 28 1.75 -14.42 -9.01
N VAL A 29 1.98 -14.02 -7.76
CA VAL A 29 1.68 -12.65 -7.33
C VAL A 29 2.74 -11.69 -7.88
N ARG A 30 2.38 -10.41 -8.06
CA ARG A 30 3.30 -9.42 -8.63
C ARG A 30 4.61 -9.30 -7.85
N SER A 31 4.59 -9.44 -6.52
CA SER A 31 5.77 -9.43 -5.67
C SER A 31 6.75 -10.59 -5.93
N ASP A 32 6.29 -11.70 -6.52
CA ASP A 32 7.17 -12.81 -6.90
C ASP A 32 8.23 -12.39 -7.92
N ARG A 33 7.93 -11.40 -8.75
CA ARG A 33 8.86 -10.86 -9.75
C ARG A 33 10.12 -10.25 -9.15
N VAL A 34 10.06 -9.79 -7.92
CA VAL A 34 11.21 -9.23 -7.19
C VAL A 34 11.77 -10.18 -6.14
N ALA A 35 11.02 -11.19 -5.71
CA ALA A 35 11.41 -12.08 -4.63
C ALA A 35 11.90 -13.46 -5.11
N LYS A 36 11.36 -14.01 -6.22
CA LYS A 36 11.60 -15.40 -6.63
C LYS A 36 12.61 -15.53 -7.78
N GLY A 37 13.33 -16.63 -7.78
CA GLY A 37 14.32 -16.99 -8.80
C GLY A 37 15.76 -16.64 -8.44
N ALA A 38 16.73 -17.31 -9.08
CA ALA A 38 18.16 -17.15 -8.81
C ALA A 38 18.65 -15.74 -9.12
N THR A 39 18.18 -15.14 -10.21
CA THR A 39 18.56 -13.79 -10.67
C THR A 39 18.06 -12.68 -9.70
N ARG A 40 17.19 -13.02 -8.76
CA ARG A 40 16.64 -12.09 -7.76
C ARG A 40 17.37 -12.15 -6.41
N ALA A 41 18.51 -12.81 -6.33
CA ALA A 41 19.33 -12.84 -5.11
C ALA A 41 19.69 -11.43 -4.60
N PRO A 42 20.12 -10.46 -5.43
CA PRO A 42 20.37 -9.09 -4.96
C PRO A 42 19.14 -8.43 -4.39
N HIS A 43 17.96 -8.62 -4.98
CA HIS A 43 16.70 -8.06 -4.48
C HIS A 43 16.35 -8.64 -3.09
N ARG A 44 16.52 -9.97 -2.92
CA ARG A 44 16.33 -10.60 -1.60
C ARG A 44 17.29 -10.08 -0.55
N SER A 45 18.53 -9.74 -0.92
CA SER A 45 19.48 -9.14 0.02
C SER A 45 18.99 -7.77 0.52
N LEU A 46 18.40 -6.96 -0.36
CA LEU A 46 17.78 -5.68 0.02
C LEU A 46 16.56 -5.89 0.93
N LEU A 47 15.71 -6.87 0.64
CA LEU A 47 14.59 -7.22 1.53
C LEU A 47 15.09 -7.66 2.91
N LYS A 48 16.17 -8.46 2.97
CA LYS A 48 16.80 -8.85 4.25
C LYS A 48 17.38 -7.66 5.00
N ALA A 49 17.92 -6.67 4.32
CA ALA A 49 18.39 -5.43 4.94
C ALA A 49 17.24 -4.64 5.59
N LEU A 50 16.01 -4.83 5.16
CA LEU A 50 14.80 -4.29 5.78
C LEU A 50 14.29 -5.15 6.96
N GLY A 51 14.97 -6.25 7.28
CA GLY A 51 14.60 -7.15 8.38
C GLY A 51 13.78 -8.38 7.98
N PHE A 52 13.50 -8.60 6.68
CA PHE A 52 12.76 -9.79 6.26
C PHE A 52 13.58 -11.07 6.44
N ILE A 53 12.95 -12.10 7.00
CA ILE A 53 13.51 -13.45 7.09
C ILE A 53 13.14 -14.28 5.85
N ASN A 54 13.80 -15.42 5.67
CA ASN A 54 13.59 -16.27 4.48
C ASN A 54 12.14 -16.74 4.34
N GLU A 55 11.49 -17.04 5.46
CA GLU A 55 10.09 -17.51 5.54
C GLU A 55 9.08 -16.44 5.10
N GLU A 56 9.48 -15.18 5.14
CA GLU A 56 8.65 -14.05 4.74
C GLU A 56 8.82 -13.71 3.26
N ILE A 57 10.04 -13.83 2.72
CA ILE A 57 10.38 -13.42 1.34
C ILE A 57 9.51 -14.11 0.27
N GLY A 58 8.88 -15.23 0.60
CA GLY A 58 7.94 -15.93 -0.30
C GLY A 58 6.48 -15.53 -0.19
N LYS A 59 6.13 -14.67 0.77
CA LYS A 59 4.75 -14.23 1.01
C LYS A 59 4.38 -13.05 0.10
N PRO A 60 3.07 -12.83 -0.17
CA PRO A 60 2.61 -11.64 -0.89
C PRO A 60 2.99 -10.36 -0.16
N ILE A 61 3.63 -9.43 -0.85
CA ILE A 61 3.93 -8.09 -0.34
C ILE A 61 2.77 -7.16 -0.73
N ILE A 62 2.18 -6.51 0.27
CA ILE A 62 1.06 -5.60 0.09
C ILE A 62 1.51 -4.17 0.43
N GLY A 63 1.54 -3.31 -0.58
CA GLY A 63 1.84 -1.89 -0.41
C GLY A 63 0.68 -1.15 0.27
N ILE A 64 0.98 -0.30 1.24
CA ILE A 64 0.02 0.57 1.92
C ILE A 64 0.43 2.01 1.66
N ALA A 65 -0.28 2.69 0.78
CA ALA A 65 -0.10 4.12 0.55
C ALA A 65 -0.74 4.91 1.70
N ASN A 66 0.05 5.70 2.42
CA ASN A 66 -0.40 6.48 3.56
C ASN A 66 -0.10 7.97 3.37
N SER A 67 -1.13 8.79 3.34
CA SER A 67 -1.04 10.24 3.26
C SER A 67 -1.06 10.93 4.63
N PHE A 68 -0.65 10.22 5.69
CA PHE A 68 -0.52 10.79 7.02
C PHE A 68 0.33 12.07 6.98
N ASN A 69 -0.17 13.11 7.60
CA ASN A 69 0.56 14.34 7.92
C ASN A 69 -0.15 15.07 9.05
N GLU A 70 0.53 16.02 9.67
CA GLU A 70 0.02 16.79 10.81
C GLU A 70 -0.70 18.07 10.40
N ILE A 71 -0.70 18.41 9.10
CA ILE A 71 -1.31 19.64 8.58
C ILE A 71 -2.79 19.44 8.30
N ILE A 72 -3.17 18.28 7.77
CA ILE A 72 -4.53 17.98 7.31
C ILE A 72 -5.34 17.32 8.43
N PRO A 73 -6.40 17.95 8.95
CA PRO A 73 -7.16 17.39 10.07
C PRO A 73 -7.72 15.99 9.80
N GLY A 74 -8.13 15.71 8.57
CA GLY A 74 -8.62 14.40 8.15
C GLY A 74 -7.54 13.32 8.03
N HIS A 75 -6.25 13.65 8.13
CA HIS A 75 -5.13 12.73 7.96
C HIS A 75 -4.37 12.39 9.24
N VAL A 76 -4.56 13.15 10.32
CA VAL A 76 -3.79 12.97 11.56
C VAL A 76 -3.98 11.58 12.19
N HIS A 77 -5.14 10.96 12.01
CA HIS A 77 -5.44 9.65 12.56
C HIS A 77 -5.03 8.47 11.66
N LEU A 78 -4.60 8.74 10.40
CA LEU A 78 -4.23 7.69 9.44
C LEU A 78 -3.09 6.80 9.96
N LYS A 79 -2.20 7.33 10.79
CA LYS A 79 -1.13 6.58 11.43
C LYS A 79 -1.67 5.39 12.25
N ASN A 80 -2.76 5.60 12.99
CA ASN A 80 -3.38 4.55 13.79
C ASN A 80 -4.16 3.56 12.91
N LEU A 81 -4.88 4.07 11.91
CA LEU A 81 -5.62 3.21 10.96
C LEU A 81 -4.69 2.29 10.17
N VAL A 82 -3.55 2.80 9.73
CA VAL A 82 -2.55 1.99 9.02
C VAL A 82 -2.06 0.83 9.88
N GLN A 83 -1.91 1.02 11.18
CA GLN A 83 -1.51 -0.09 12.05
C GLN A 83 -2.53 -1.23 12.02
N SER A 84 -3.82 -0.92 12.14
CA SER A 84 -4.88 -1.94 12.03
C SER A 84 -4.90 -2.61 10.65
N VAL A 85 -4.64 -1.86 9.58
CA VAL A 85 -4.52 -2.43 8.22
C VAL A 85 -3.34 -3.39 8.13
N LYS A 86 -2.17 -3.03 8.69
CA LYS A 86 -0.99 -3.89 8.75
C LYS A 86 -1.27 -5.19 9.48
N ASP A 87 -1.99 -5.12 10.58
CA ASP A 87 -2.31 -6.29 11.40
C ASP A 87 -3.24 -7.24 10.63
N GLY A 88 -4.29 -6.72 9.97
CA GLY A 88 -5.15 -7.52 9.11
C GLY A 88 -4.42 -8.17 7.93
N ILE A 89 -3.45 -7.47 7.31
CA ILE A 89 -2.64 -8.06 6.24
C ILE A 89 -1.77 -9.20 6.77
N ARG A 90 -1.15 -9.03 7.95
CA ARG A 90 -0.35 -10.10 8.58
C ARG A 90 -1.20 -11.30 8.95
N GLU A 91 -2.39 -11.08 9.49
CA GLU A 91 -3.35 -12.12 9.83
C GLU A 91 -3.78 -12.92 8.60
N ALA A 92 -3.93 -12.26 7.45
CA ALA A 92 -4.19 -12.90 6.17
C ALA A 92 -2.94 -13.58 5.56
N GLY A 93 -1.78 -13.53 6.20
CA GLY A 93 -0.54 -14.17 5.75
C GLY A 93 0.28 -13.35 4.73
N GLY A 94 -0.06 -12.09 4.52
CA GLY A 94 0.70 -11.15 3.69
C GLY A 94 1.74 -10.36 4.48
N ILE A 95 2.57 -9.61 3.76
CA ILE A 95 3.56 -8.70 4.34
C ILE A 95 3.15 -7.26 4.01
N PRO A 96 2.77 -6.46 5.02
CA PRO A 96 2.43 -5.07 4.81
C PRO A 96 3.69 -4.21 4.68
N MET A 97 3.79 -3.42 3.61
CA MET A 97 4.82 -2.42 3.43
C MET A 97 4.18 -1.05 3.23
N GLU A 98 4.38 -0.19 4.20
CA GLU A 98 3.87 1.17 4.17
C GLU A 98 4.84 2.09 3.44
N PHE A 99 4.29 3.00 2.63
CA PHE A 99 5.02 4.12 2.05
C PHE A 99 4.16 5.38 2.10
N ASN A 100 4.79 6.52 2.23
CA ASN A 100 4.09 7.79 2.37
C ASN A 100 3.83 8.43 1.01
N THR A 101 2.66 9.07 0.92
CA THR A 101 2.32 9.99 -0.16
C THR A 101 2.15 11.40 0.40
N ILE A 102 2.19 12.40 -0.48
CA ILE A 102 1.76 13.75 -0.10
C ILE A 102 0.26 13.75 0.21
N GLY A 103 -0.18 14.71 1.03
CA GLY A 103 -1.59 14.92 1.34
C GLY A 103 -2.14 16.17 0.65
N ILE A 104 -3.44 16.19 0.45
CA ILE A 104 -4.17 17.35 -0.05
C ILE A 104 -5.47 17.54 0.75
N CYS A 105 -5.83 18.78 1.01
CA CYS A 105 -7.05 19.12 1.74
C CYS A 105 -7.80 20.25 1.08
N ASP A 106 -8.90 19.91 0.43
CA ASP A 106 -9.81 20.88 -0.19
C ASP A 106 -10.42 21.81 0.87
N GLY A 107 -10.69 21.31 2.08
CA GLY A 107 -11.25 22.11 3.17
C GLY A 107 -10.34 23.26 3.59
N LEU A 108 -9.04 23.02 3.72
CA LEU A 108 -8.07 24.08 4.02
C LEU A 108 -7.83 25.03 2.86
N ALA A 109 -8.02 24.56 1.63
CA ALA A 109 -7.85 25.35 0.42
C ALA A 109 -9.12 26.11 0.01
N MET A 110 -10.26 25.89 0.68
CA MET A 110 -11.55 26.53 0.35
C MET A 110 -11.42 28.07 0.41
N ASN A 111 -11.96 28.75 -0.62
CA ASN A 111 -11.83 30.20 -0.82
C ASN A 111 -10.38 30.72 -0.94
N HIS A 112 -9.41 29.85 -1.18
CA HIS A 112 -8.01 30.20 -1.37
C HIS A 112 -7.56 29.83 -2.78
N ILE A 113 -6.56 30.56 -3.31
CA ILE A 113 -6.01 30.28 -4.65
C ILE A 113 -5.46 28.87 -4.80
N GLY A 114 -5.07 28.22 -3.70
CA GLY A 114 -4.59 26.85 -3.66
C GLY A 114 -5.62 25.81 -4.10
N MET A 115 -6.92 26.14 -4.07
CA MET A 115 -7.99 25.20 -4.45
C MET A 115 -7.86 24.73 -5.91
N LYS A 116 -7.35 25.56 -6.81
CA LYS A 116 -7.14 25.21 -8.22
C LYS A 116 -6.09 24.11 -8.43
N TYR A 117 -5.24 23.84 -7.44
CA TYR A 117 -4.21 22.80 -7.50
C TYR A 117 -4.70 21.44 -6.96
N SER A 118 -5.89 21.38 -6.42
CA SER A 118 -6.45 20.17 -5.81
C SER A 118 -6.44 18.96 -6.76
N LEU A 119 -7.02 19.10 -7.94
CA LEU A 119 -7.09 18.01 -8.91
C LEU A 119 -5.71 17.65 -9.48
N VAL A 120 -4.86 18.63 -9.75
CA VAL A 120 -3.49 18.41 -10.23
C VAL A 120 -2.69 17.59 -9.20
N THR A 121 -2.77 17.97 -7.93
CA THR A 121 -2.07 17.26 -6.86
C THR A 121 -2.59 15.83 -6.70
N ARG A 122 -3.89 15.59 -6.83
CA ARG A 122 -4.46 14.24 -6.83
C ARG A 122 -3.88 13.35 -7.93
N ASN A 123 -3.73 13.90 -9.14
CA ASN A 123 -3.13 13.16 -10.25
C ASN A 123 -1.67 12.81 -9.94
N ILE A 124 -0.89 13.77 -9.43
CA ILE A 124 0.50 13.52 -9.01
C ILE A 124 0.58 12.41 -7.96
N ILE A 125 -0.33 12.40 -6.98
CA ILE A 125 -0.38 11.33 -5.98
C ILE A 125 -0.67 9.98 -6.65
N ALA A 126 -1.65 9.92 -7.54
CA ALA A 126 -2.00 8.69 -8.25
C ALA A 126 -0.83 8.16 -9.07
N ASP A 127 -0.18 9.03 -9.86
CA ASP A 127 0.96 8.68 -10.70
C ASP A 127 2.17 8.22 -9.86
N SER A 128 2.32 8.76 -8.64
CA SER A 128 3.41 8.35 -7.73
C SER A 128 3.22 6.95 -7.13
N ILE A 129 2.01 6.40 -7.19
CA ILE A 129 1.67 5.08 -6.65
C ILE A 129 1.75 3.98 -7.73
N GLU A 130 1.49 4.31 -8.98
CA GLU A 130 1.57 3.38 -10.12
C GLU A 130 3.00 2.99 -10.48
#